data_42f9e4aa8aa63ae812b7be57d0fe7fad
#
_entry.id   42f9e4aa8aa63ae812b7be57d0fe7fad
#
_cell.length_a   1.000
_cell.length_b   1.000
_cell.length_c   1.000
_cell.angle_alpha   90.00
_cell.angle_beta   90.00
_cell.angle_gamma   90.00
#
_symmetry.space_group_name_H-M   'P 1'
#
loop_
_entity.id
_entity.type
_entity.pdbx_description
1 polymer ?
#
loop_
_entity_poly.entity_id
_entity_poly.type
_entity_poly.pdbx_seq_one_letter_code
_entity_poly.pdbx_strand_id
1 'polypeptide(L)'
;MLFVGTGAFDMAHPVEARSHMALWAMVNAPLMIGFDLRKASPDLLAILGNPQVIALNQDPAGNQAVLAYDSEDVQIFVKTLASGDKAVALLNRTAAATDAVLTADHLKFLADRPIALTDIWQGDAQSFTRERAFTLKPHETLLFLAKGERRLKNGLFLSEQPGRVNPAVDGVLVPEADPQVHRTSLPWRSTRGGGERPQYGGWGGARLDATPYGQALSVAGQHFDSGLGILANSRVEVRNDGFGRFVTQVGVDDSARNRRSPVTFAVYGDGKLLARSKPMRAGEAAQRLDVSVAGIRLIELVARTPAAERFPDPVTWGEAALLR
;
A
#
# COMPACT_ATOMS: atom_id res chain seq x y z
N MET A 1 -5.96 7.77 20.40
CA MET A 1 -5.18 8.55 21.38
C MET A 1 -3.80 7.93 21.49
N LEU A 2 -2.76 8.75 21.52
CA LEU A 2 -1.37 8.31 21.61
C LEU A 2 -1.09 7.83 23.06
N PHE A 3 -0.63 6.58 23.23
CA PHE A 3 -0.38 5.97 24.54
C PHE A 3 1.08 6.11 25.02
N VAL A 4 1.94 6.79 24.28
CA VAL A 4 3.32 7.07 24.68
C VAL A 4 3.34 7.74 26.06
N GLY A 5 4.10 7.15 27.00
CA GLY A 5 4.16 7.56 28.41
C GLY A 5 3.29 6.73 29.35
N THR A 6 2.53 5.73 28.86
CA THR A 6 1.64 4.91 29.69
C THR A 6 1.75 3.43 29.37
N GLY A 7 1.64 2.56 30.38
CA GLY A 7 1.60 1.10 30.24
C GLY A 7 2.83 0.56 29.51
N ALA A 8 2.62 -0.26 28.50
CA ALA A 8 3.69 -0.86 27.70
C ALA A 8 4.46 0.13 26.81
N PHE A 9 4.13 1.41 26.84
CA PHE A 9 4.77 2.49 26.07
C PHE A 9 5.31 3.60 26.99
N ASP A 10 5.60 3.28 28.23
CA ASP A 10 6.22 4.18 29.21
C ASP A 10 7.76 4.18 29.08
N MET A 11 8.44 4.90 29.97
CA MET A 11 9.90 4.98 29.94
C MET A 11 10.63 3.77 30.54
N ALA A 12 9.91 2.77 31.05
CA ALA A 12 10.45 1.45 31.33
C ALA A 12 10.52 0.61 30.00
N HIS A 13 9.77 1.04 28.98
CA HIS A 13 9.67 0.40 27.66
C HIS A 13 9.98 1.42 26.53
N PRO A 14 11.19 2.01 26.50
CA PRO A 14 11.51 3.12 25.60
C PRO A 14 11.56 2.70 24.12
N VAL A 15 11.81 1.42 23.84
CA VAL A 15 11.80 0.87 22.47
C VAL A 15 10.37 0.89 21.94
N GLU A 16 9.42 0.35 22.69
CA GLU A 16 8.01 0.28 22.34
C GLU A 16 7.38 1.69 22.29
N ALA A 17 7.80 2.60 23.16
CA ALA A 17 7.35 3.99 23.14
C ALA A 17 7.74 4.69 21.81
N ARG A 18 8.98 4.51 21.34
CA ARG A 18 9.46 5.02 20.06
C ARG A 18 8.72 4.34 18.90
N SER A 19 8.55 3.02 18.96
CA SER A 19 7.83 2.25 17.94
C SER A 19 6.39 2.72 17.80
N HIS A 20 5.70 2.93 18.93
CA HIS A 20 4.33 3.45 18.92
C HIS A 20 4.26 4.84 18.28
N MET A 21 5.14 5.78 18.64
CA MET A 21 5.18 7.12 18.07
C MET A 21 5.48 7.08 16.57
N ALA A 22 6.46 6.26 16.13
CA ALA A 22 6.83 6.09 14.73
C ALA A 22 5.65 5.60 13.90
N LEU A 23 4.99 4.51 14.32
CA LEU A 23 3.86 3.93 13.59
C LEU A 23 2.66 4.88 13.55
N TRP A 24 2.41 5.64 14.63
CA TRP A 24 1.36 6.64 14.67
C TRP A 24 1.58 7.75 13.64
N ALA A 25 2.83 8.19 13.47
CA ALA A 25 3.21 9.15 12.44
C ALA A 25 3.11 8.56 11.02
N MET A 26 3.46 7.30 10.84
CA MET A 26 3.40 6.64 9.53
C MET A 26 1.96 6.49 9.02
N VAL A 27 0.99 6.25 9.88
CA VAL A 27 -0.42 6.10 9.49
C VAL A 27 -1.23 7.40 9.56
N ASN A 28 -0.60 8.55 9.76
CA ASN A 28 -1.26 9.87 9.89
C ASN A 28 -2.33 9.91 10.98
N ALA A 29 -2.17 9.14 12.05
CA ALA A 29 -3.09 9.20 13.17
C ALA A 29 -2.95 10.56 13.89
N PRO A 30 -4.04 11.17 14.36
CA PRO A 30 -3.97 12.40 15.13
C PRO A 30 -3.05 12.24 16.36
N LEU A 31 -2.06 13.12 16.52
CA LEU A 31 -1.12 13.10 17.63
C LEU A 31 -1.76 13.65 18.94
N MET A 32 -2.84 13.02 19.36
CA MET A 32 -3.55 13.38 20.60
C MET A 32 -2.91 12.65 21.78
N ILE A 33 -2.16 13.38 22.59
CA ILE A 33 -1.41 12.85 23.73
C ILE A 33 -2.38 12.41 24.83
N GLY A 34 -2.28 11.16 25.25
CA GLY A 34 -3.06 10.55 26.34
C GLY A 34 -2.35 10.53 27.69
N PHE A 35 -1.33 11.36 27.89
CA PHE A 35 -0.48 11.41 29.07
C PHE A 35 -0.46 12.81 29.69
N ASP A 36 -0.34 12.90 31.03
CA ASP A 36 -0.17 14.16 31.74
C ASP A 36 1.27 14.69 31.56
N LEU A 37 1.45 15.64 30.63
CA LEU A 37 2.76 16.21 30.27
C LEU A 37 3.52 16.83 31.45
N ARG A 38 2.84 17.20 32.54
CA ARG A 38 3.49 17.72 33.76
C ARG A 38 4.33 16.64 34.48
N LYS A 39 4.06 15.36 34.15
CA LYS A 39 4.76 14.19 34.72
C LYS A 39 5.77 13.60 33.69
N ALA A 40 5.93 14.22 32.52
CA ALA A 40 6.81 13.71 31.50
C ALA A 40 8.28 13.89 31.89
N SER A 41 9.07 12.82 31.72
CA SER A 41 10.53 12.92 31.79
C SER A 41 11.09 13.63 30.53
N PRO A 42 12.33 14.16 30.61
CA PRO A 42 12.99 14.73 29.40
C PRO A 42 13.05 13.74 28.22
N ASP A 43 13.30 12.47 28.50
CA ASP A 43 13.38 11.43 27.44
C ASP A 43 12.01 11.18 26.79
N LEU A 44 10.94 11.17 27.59
CA LEU A 44 9.59 11.07 27.07
C LEU A 44 9.22 12.29 26.21
N LEU A 45 9.58 13.48 26.65
CA LEU A 45 9.38 14.71 25.87
C LEU A 45 10.19 14.70 24.58
N ALA A 46 11.40 14.12 24.57
CA ALA A 46 12.20 13.96 23.37
C ALA A 46 11.56 13.02 22.34
N ILE A 47 10.83 12.00 22.80
CA ILE A 47 10.06 11.12 21.90
C ILE A 47 8.83 11.87 21.34
N LEU A 48 8.00 12.44 22.22
CA LEU A 48 6.75 13.12 21.85
C LEU A 48 6.98 14.38 21.02
N GLY A 49 8.04 15.12 21.29
CA GLY A 49 8.39 16.38 20.65
C GLY A 49 9.38 16.25 19.49
N ASN A 50 9.70 15.04 19.02
CA ASN A 50 10.65 14.88 17.92
C ASN A 50 10.13 15.57 16.65
N PRO A 51 10.79 16.65 16.16
CA PRO A 51 10.27 17.46 15.07
C PRO A 51 10.23 16.71 13.75
N GLN A 52 11.14 15.76 13.52
CA GLN A 52 11.19 14.97 12.29
C GLN A 52 10.05 13.94 12.24
N VAL A 53 9.73 13.28 13.36
CA VAL A 53 8.59 12.35 13.45
C VAL A 53 7.27 13.10 13.28
N ILE A 54 7.14 14.28 13.91
CA ILE A 54 5.97 15.15 13.75
C ILE A 54 5.82 15.59 12.29
N ALA A 55 6.92 15.98 11.62
CA ALA A 55 6.90 16.36 10.21
C ALA A 55 6.44 15.22 9.29
N LEU A 56 6.78 13.96 9.60
CA LEU A 56 6.24 12.82 8.86
C LEU A 56 4.73 12.67 9.02
N ASN A 57 4.21 12.88 10.22
CA ASN A 57 2.77 12.84 10.47
C ASN A 57 2.03 13.96 9.73
N GLN A 58 2.64 15.13 9.65
CA GLN A 58 2.05 16.36 9.10
C GLN A 58 2.48 16.63 7.65
N ASP A 59 3.01 15.63 6.95
CA ASP A 59 3.42 15.79 5.55
C ASP A 59 2.22 16.23 4.69
N PRO A 60 2.35 17.29 3.87
CA PRO A 60 1.24 17.90 3.14
C PRO A 60 0.63 16.99 2.06
N ALA A 61 1.30 15.91 1.64
CA ALA A 61 0.69 14.91 0.76
C ALA A 61 -0.44 14.14 1.45
N GLY A 62 -0.47 14.10 2.80
CA GLY A 62 -1.49 13.40 3.56
C GLY A 62 -1.51 11.88 3.35
N ASN A 63 -0.46 11.31 2.79
CA ASN A 63 -0.40 9.88 2.51
C ASN A 63 -0.20 9.08 3.79
N GLN A 64 -0.95 8.01 3.95
CA GLN A 64 -0.65 6.97 4.92
C GLN A 64 0.44 6.04 4.37
N ALA A 65 1.18 5.39 5.27
CA ALA A 65 2.10 4.34 4.87
C ALA A 65 1.36 3.13 4.30
N VAL A 66 1.98 2.49 3.32
CA VAL A 66 1.57 1.19 2.80
C VAL A 66 2.44 0.10 3.40
N LEU A 67 1.87 -1.07 3.60
CA LEU A 67 2.59 -2.27 4.03
C LEU A 67 3.28 -2.87 2.81
N ALA A 68 4.58 -2.57 2.67
CA ALA A 68 5.40 -3.01 1.54
C ALA A 68 5.92 -4.45 1.72
N TYR A 69 6.04 -4.92 2.95
CA TYR A 69 6.44 -6.30 3.29
C TYR A 69 5.73 -6.74 4.56
N ASP A 70 5.28 -8.00 4.60
CA ASP A 70 4.55 -8.58 5.73
C ASP A 70 4.96 -10.04 5.94
N SER A 71 5.51 -10.32 7.11
CA SER A 71 5.77 -11.67 7.60
C SER A 71 5.29 -11.83 9.04
N GLU A 72 5.40 -13.03 9.61
CA GLU A 72 5.08 -13.24 11.03
C GLU A 72 5.95 -12.38 11.94
N ASP A 73 7.22 -12.18 11.60
CA ASP A 73 8.21 -11.53 12.44
C ASP A 73 8.42 -10.04 12.11
N VAL A 74 8.38 -9.67 10.84
CA VAL A 74 8.76 -8.34 10.35
C VAL A 74 7.69 -7.73 9.47
N GLN A 75 7.45 -6.43 9.67
CA GLN A 75 6.66 -5.60 8.76
C GLN A 75 7.48 -4.39 8.29
N ILE A 76 7.39 -4.06 7.00
CA ILE A 76 7.98 -2.86 6.42
C ILE A 76 6.87 -1.96 5.91
N PHE A 77 6.78 -0.77 6.49
CA PHE A 77 5.85 0.27 6.07
C PHE A 77 6.61 1.35 5.30
N VAL A 78 6.04 1.78 4.19
CA VAL A 78 6.60 2.85 3.34
C VAL A 78 5.55 3.92 3.10
N LYS A 79 5.91 5.17 3.38
CA LYS A 79 5.07 6.34 3.20
C LYS A 79 5.69 7.27 2.16
N THR A 80 4.97 7.57 1.10
CA THR A 80 5.41 8.54 0.09
C THR A 80 5.13 9.95 0.58
N LEU A 81 6.17 10.78 0.65
CA LEU A 81 6.09 12.16 1.09
C LEU A 81 5.80 13.13 -0.08
N ALA A 82 5.38 14.34 0.22
CA ALA A 82 5.11 15.38 -0.78
C ALA A 82 6.33 15.71 -1.65
N SER A 83 7.54 15.59 -1.12
CA SER A 83 8.79 15.74 -1.86
C SER A 83 9.05 14.63 -2.89
N GLY A 84 8.36 13.50 -2.77
CA GLY A 84 8.64 12.25 -3.49
C GLY A 84 9.62 11.32 -2.76
N ASP A 85 10.25 11.78 -1.68
CA ASP A 85 11.04 10.94 -0.78
C ASP A 85 10.13 9.93 -0.06
N LYS A 86 10.73 8.96 0.63
CA LYS A 86 9.98 7.95 1.39
C LYS A 86 10.32 8.02 2.87
N ALA A 87 9.31 7.94 3.73
CA ALA A 87 9.52 7.52 5.11
C ALA A 87 9.37 6.00 5.18
N VAL A 88 10.22 5.35 5.94
CA VAL A 88 10.30 3.88 6.05
C VAL A 88 10.32 3.48 7.51
N ALA A 89 9.42 2.59 7.89
CA ALA A 89 9.42 1.96 9.22
C ALA A 89 9.62 0.45 9.07
N LEU A 90 10.66 -0.07 9.72
CA LEU A 90 10.98 -1.50 9.80
C LEU A 90 10.59 -1.95 11.22
N LEU A 91 9.54 -2.74 11.35
CA LEU A 91 8.99 -3.18 12.64
C LEU A 91 9.34 -4.64 12.89
N ASN A 92 9.99 -4.91 14.03
CA ASN A 92 10.07 -6.25 14.61
C ASN A 92 8.85 -6.51 15.50
N ARG A 93 8.05 -7.50 15.16
CA ARG A 93 6.84 -7.89 15.90
C ARG A 93 7.08 -8.88 17.03
N THR A 94 8.32 -9.38 17.16
CA THR A 94 8.66 -10.46 18.08
C THR A 94 9.39 -9.97 19.31
N ALA A 95 9.44 -10.82 20.34
CA ALA A 95 10.20 -10.59 21.57
C ALA A 95 11.69 -11.00 21.44
N ALA A 96 12.18 -11.35 20.25
CA ALA A 96 13.56 -11.65 19.96
C ALA A 96 14.14 -10.67 18.93
N ALA A 97 15.46 -10.54 18.88
CA ALA A 97 16.09 -9.80 17.79
C ALA A 97 15.87 -10.52 16.47
N THR A 98 15.57 -9.76 15.41
CA THR A 98 15.32 -10.34 14.08
C THR A 98 15.89 -9.45 12.99
N ASP A 99 16.14 -10.01 11.81
CA ASP A 99 16.66 -9.26 10.67
C ASP A 99 15.55 -8.88 9.71
N ALA A 100 15.63 -7.66 9.18
CA ALA A 100 14.76 -7.12 8.15
C ALA A 100 15.60 -6.69 6.94
N VAL A 101 15.14 -7.01 5.73
CA VAL A 101 15.80 -6.59 4.48
C VAL A 101 14.96 -5.54 3.79
N LEU A 102 15.49 -4.32 3.71
CA LEU A 102 14.89 -3.22 2.93
C LEU A 102 15.46 -3.27 1.51
N THR A 103 14.55 -3.29 0.52
CA THR A 103 14.93 -3.30 -0.90
C THR A 103 14.57 -1.99 -1.59
N ALA A 104 15.22 -1.70 -2.71
CA ALA A 104 14.87 -0.59 -3.58
C ALA A 104 13.42 -0.70 -4.11
N ASP A 105 12.95 -1.94 -4.34
CA ASP A 105 11.59 -2.21 -4.83
C ASP A 105 10.52 -1.86 -3.80
N HIS A 106 10.76 -2.11 -2.51
CA HIS A 106 9.88 -1.62 -1.43
C HIS A 106 9.69 -0.10 -1.52
N LEU A 107 10.73 0.64 -1.89
CA LEU A 107 10.75 2.11 -1.99
C LEU A 107 10.28 2.64 -3.35
N LYS A 108 10.10 1.79 -4.36
CA LYS A 108 9.85 2.15 -5.76
C LYS A 108 10.96 3.05 -6.33
N PHE A 109 12.20 2.81 -5.89
CA PHE A 109 13.42 3.44 -6.39
C PHE A 109 14.16 2.52 -7.37
N LEU A 110 15.06 3.10 -8.16
CA LEU A 110 15.92 2.35 -9.08
C LEU A 110 16.96 1.56 -8.26
N ALA A 111 17.03 0.25 -8.47
CA ALA A 111 17.88 -0.65 -7.71
C ALA A 111 19.38 -0.53 -8.04
N ASP A 112 19.72 0.07 -9.18
CA ASP A 112 21.08 0.33 -9.64
C ASP A 112 21.62 1.72 -9.25
N ARG A 113 20.83 2.50 -8.50
CA ARG A 113 21.18 3.84 -8.04
C ARG A 113 21.34 3.88 -6.52
N PRO A 114 22.22 4.77 -6.01
CA PRO A 114 22.35 4.96 -4.56
C PRO A 114 21.05 5.43 -3.92
N ILE A 115 20.71 4.83 -2.78
CA ILE A 115 19.58 5.23 -1.94
C ILE A 115 20.17 5.70 -0.62
N ALA A 116 19.96 6.97 -0.29
CA ALA A 116 20.38 7.54 0.99
C ALA A 116 19.29 7.28 2.04
N LEU A 117 19.70 6.82 3.22
CA LEU A 117 18.86 6.68 4.41
C LEU A 117 19.37 7.61 5.51
N THR A 118 18.46 8.30 6.17
CA THR A 118 18.73 9.06 7.38
C THR A 118 17.89 8.51 8.51
N ASP A 119 18.51 8.05 9.60
CA ASP A 119 17.80 7.64 10.80
C ASP A 119 17.10 8.86 11.42
N ILE A 120 15.80 8.77 11.63
CA ILE A 120 14.97 9.87 12.13
C ILE A 120 15.24 10.17 13.61
N TRP A 121 15.62 9.14 14.40
CA TRP A 121 15.86 9.31 15.82
C TRP A 121 17.29 9.77 16.12
N GLN A 122 18.27 9.29 15.37
CA GLN A 122 19.71 9.50 15.65
C GLN A 122 20.34 10.53 14.69
N GLY A 123 19.76 10.74 13.52
CA GLY A 123 20.30 11.62 12.48
C GLY A 123 21.41 10.98 11.66
N ASP A 124 21.76 9.73 11.90
CA ASP A 124 22.83 9.02 11.20
C ASP A 124 22.45 8.79 9.74
N ALA A 125 23.38 9.11 8.85
CA ALA A 125 23.24 8.94 7.42
C ALA A 125 23.99 7.71 6.93
N GLN A 126 23.35 6.94 6.06
CA GLN A 126 23.91 5.77 5.42
C GLN A 126 23.36 5.64 3.99
N SER A 127 23.96 4.77 3.17
CA SER A 127 23.46 4.54 1.82
C SER A 127 23.58 3.08 1.44
N PHE A 128 22.76 2.66 0.46
CA PHE A 128 22.83 1.33 -0.12
C PHE A 128 22.39 1.38 -1.59
N THR A 129 22.67 0.28 -2.31
CA THR A 129 22.10 -0.01 -3.61
C THR A 129 21.40 -1.37 -3.53
N ARG A 130 20.32 -1.55 -4.23
CA ARG A 130 19.50 -2.77 -4.32
C ARG A 130 18.84 -3.16 -3.00
N GLU A 131 19.60 -3.55 -1.98
CA GLU A 131 19.06 -3.98 -0.69
C GLU A 131 20.02 -3.73 0.46
N ARG A 132 19.47 -3.71 1.68
CA ARG A 132 20.23 -3.63 2.92
C ARG A 132 19.50 -4.34 4.05
N ALA A 133 20.25 -5.18 4.78
CA ALA A 133 19.79 -5.83 6.00
C ALA A 133 19.99 -4.93 7.22
N PHE A 134 19.06 -5.04 8.17
CA PHE A 134 19.06 -4.38 9.48
C PHE A 134 18.69 -5.39 10.54
N THR A 135 19.42 -5.42 11.64
CA THR A 135 19.05 -6.19 12.83
C THR A 135 18.23 -5.29 13.76
N LEU A 136 17.00 -5.69 14.04
CA LEU A 136 16.08 -4.99 14.94
C LEU A 136 16.06 -5.67 16.31
N LYS A 137 16.05 -4.86 17.38
CA LYS A 137 15.79 -5.34 18.74
C LYS A 137 14.36 -5.85 18.87
N PRO A 138 14.02 -6.60 19.94
CA PRO A 138 12.66 -6.95 20.25
C PRO A 138 11.73 -5.71 20.21
N HIS A 139 10.60 -5.81 19.50
CA HIS A 139 9.56 -4.77 19.36
C HIS A 139 10.05 -3.42 18.80
N GLU A 140 11.26 -3.36 18.25
CA GLU A 140 11.84 -2.13 17.70
C GLU A 140 11.22 -1.77 16.36
N THR A 141 11.01 -0.47 16.17
CA THR A 141 10.75 0.13 14.87
C THR A 141 11.90 1.07 14.50
N LEU A 142 12.73 0.68 13.54
CA LEU A 142 13.66 1.61 12.90
C LEU A 142 12.89 2.53 11.95
N LEU A 143 13.16 3.83 12.03
CA LEU A 143 12.47 4.84 11.24
C LEU A 143 13.46 5.66 10.43
N PHE A 144 13.33 5.62 9.10
CA PHE A 144 14.23 6.31 8.18
C PHE A 144 13.51 7.27 7.25
N LEU A 145 14.21 8.34 6.87
CA LEU A 145 13.94 9.09 5.65
C LEU A 145 14.82 8.50 4.54
N ALA A 146 14.19 8.04 3.44
CA ALA A 146 14.87 7.46 2.29
C ALA A 146 14.75 8.39 1.08
N LYS A 147 15.90 8.67 0.43
CA LYS A 147 16.00 9.47 -0.78
C LYS A 147 16.69 8.67 -1.87
N GLY A 148 16.08 8.63 -3.06
CA GLY A 148 16.61 7.89 -4.20
C GLY A 148 15.95 8.30 -5.50
N GLU A 149 16.48 7.79 -6.61
CA GLU A 149 15.90 8.02 -7.93
C GLU A 149 14.67 7.12 -8.11
N ARG A 150 13.50 7.73 -8.33
CA ARG A 150 12.22 7.02 -8.47
C ARG A 150 12.16 6.23 -9.78
N ARG A 151 11.56 5.04 -9.76
CA ARG A 151 11.27 4.23 -10.96
C ARG A 151 10.39 4.98 -11.96
N LEU A 152 9.46 5.81 -11.47
CA LEU A 152 8.61 6.70 -12.27
C LEU A 152 8.95 8.15 -11.99
N LYS A 153 9.78 8.78 -12.84
CA LYS A 153 10.19 10.19 -12.69
C LYS A 153 9.00 11.15 -12.77
N ASN A 154 8.09 10.94 -13.73
CA ASN A 154 6.96 11.82 -14.03
C ASN A 154 5.61 11.18 -13.70
N GLY A 155 5.56 10.35 -12.67
CA GLY A 155 4.36 9.64 -12.32
C GLY A 155 4.43 9.02 -10.92
N LEU A 156 3.43 8.21 -10.62
CA LEU A 156 3.38 7.41 -9.40
C LEU A 156 2.66 6.08 -9.68
N PHE A 157 3.07 5.04 -8.97
CA PHE A 157 2.26 3.83 -8.88
C PHE A 157 1.08 4.07 -7.95
N LEU A 158 -0.06 3.49 -8.26
CA LEU A 158 -1.25 3.63 -7.40
C LEU A 158 -0.98 3.13 -5.97
N SER A 159 -0.13 2.12 -5.83
CA SER A 159 0.27 1.59 -4.53
C SER A 159 1.10 2.55 -3.67
N GLU A 160 1.67 3.61 -4.25
CA GLU A 160 2.37 4.64 -3.48
C GLU A 160 1.44 5.61 -2.75
N GLN A 161 0.16 5.67 -3.14
CA GLN A 161 -0.82 6.61 -2.59
C GLN A 161 -2.16 5.91 -2.29
N PRO A 162 -2.24 5.16 -1.21
CA PRO A 162 -3.43 4.37 -0.87
C PRO A 162 -4.71 5.21 -0.73
N GLY A 163 -4.59 6.45 -0.30
CA GLY A 163 -5.73 7.38 -0.18
C GLY A 163 -6.38 7.79 -1.51
N ARG A 164 -5.76 7.47 -2.66
CA ARG A 164 -6.37 7.66 -3.99
C ARG A 164 -7.21 6.48 -4.43
N VAL A 165 -6.99 5.31 -3.85
CA VAL A 165 -7.56 4.05 -4.30
C VAL A 165 -8.62 3.62 -3.30
N ASN A 166 -9.88 3.68 -3.70
CA ASN A 166 -11.00 3.32 -2.84
C ASN A 166 -11.86 2.26 -3.51
N PRO A 167 -12.40 1.30 -2.75
CA PRO A 167 -13.43 0.43 -3.27
C PRO A 167 -14.65 1.29 -3.62
N ALA A 168 -15.25 1.01 -4.73
CA ALA A 168 -16.46 1.70 -5.12
C ALA A 168 -17.64 1.24 -4.27
N VAL A 169 -18.47 2.19 -3.90
CA VAL A 169 -19.71 1.99 -3.19
C VAL A 169 -20.92 2.30 -4.10
N ASP A 170 -22.12 2.10 -3.64
CA ASP A 170 -23.33 2.39 -4.42
C ASP A 170 -23.38 3.84 -4.94
N GLY A 171 -24.01 4.03 -6.07
CA GLY A 171 -24.22 5.36 -6.67
C GLY A 171 -23.13 5.79 -7.66
N VAL A 172 -22.45 4.89 -8.24
CA VAL A 172 -21.27 5.14 -9.03
C VAL A 172 -21.51 5.47 -10.48
N LEU A 173 -20.53 6.19 -11.02
CA LEU A 173 -20.57 6.81 -12.35
C LEU A 173 -20.40 5.86 -13.53
N VAL A 174 -20.17 4.56 -13.31
CA VAL A 174 -20.01 3.59 -14.41
C VAL A 174 -21.38 3.25 -15.00
N PRO A 175 -21.65 3.59 -16.27
CA PRO A 175 -22.95 3.36 -16.90
C PRO A 175 -23.39 1.90 -16.94
N GLU A 176 -22.43 0.98 -16.93
CA GLU A 176 -22.62 -0.46 -17.00
C GLU A 176 -22.38 -1.13 -15.63
N ALA A 177 -22.50 -0.41 -14.52
CA ALA A 177 -22.27 -0.95 -13.21
C ALA A 177 -23.16 -2.17 -12.98
N ASP A 178 -22.51 -3.30 -12.70
CA ASP A 178 -23.19 -4.52 -12.33
C ASP A 178 -23.41 -4.52 -10.81
N PRO A 179 -24.65 -4.60 -10.32
CA PRO A 179 -24.92 -4.68 -8.89
C PRO A 179 -24.21 -5.83 -8.18
N GLN A 180 -23.83 -6.87 -8.92
CA GLN A 180 -23.09 -7.99 -8.37
C GLN A 180 -21.64 -7.66 -8.04
N VAL A 181 -21.03 -6.68 -8.70
CA VAL A 181 -19.67 -6.20 -8.41
C VAL A 181 -19.54 -5.78 -6.95
N HIS A 182 -20.53 -5.07 -6.43
CA HIS A 182 -20.53 -4.62 -5.04
C HIS A 182 -20.64 -5.75 -4.03
N ARG A 183 -21.44 -6.77 -4.34
CA ARG A 183 -21.68 -7.89 -3.41
C ARG A 183 -20.46 -8.78 -3.24
N THR A 184 -19.65 -8.90 -4.27
CA THR A 184 -18.48 -9.77 -4.27
C THR A 184 -17.22 -9.07 -3.78
N SER A 185 -17.15 -7.75 -3.90
CA SER A 185 -15.99 -6.96 -3.49
C SER A 185 -15.97 -6.56 -2.00
N LEU A 186 -17.01 -6.85 -1.23
CA LEU A 186 -17.13 -6.48 0.19
C LEU A 186 -17.01 -7.70 1.13
N PRO A 187 -15.86 -8.27 1.31
CA PRO A 187 -15.67 -9.48 2.11
C PRO A 187 -15.44 -9.22 3.60
N TRP A 188 -15.68 -8.01 4.10
CA TRP A 188 -15.45 -7.69 5.51
C TRP A 188 -16.11 -8.68 6.49
N ARG A 189 -17.21 -9.31 6.09
CA ARG A 189 -17.84 -10.42 6.83
C ARG A 189 -17.09 -11.74 6.70
N SER A 190 -16.24 -11.89 5.68
CA SER A 190 -15.52 -13.14 5.42
C SER A 190 -14.15 -13.18 6.07
N THR A 191 -13.65 -12.07 6.58
CA THR A 191 -12.35 -11.98 7.27
C THR A 191 -12.40 -12.49 8.71
N ARG A 192 -13.59 -12.75 9.26
CA ARG A 192 -13.73 -13.38 10.57
C ARG A 192 -13.57 -14.90 10.48
N GLY A 193 -12.46 -15.38 10.96
CA GLY A 193 -12.17 -16.78 11.16
C GLY A 193 -11.26 -17.37 10.11
N GLY A 194 -10.00 -17.36 10.42
CA GLY A 194 -8.89 -18.17 9.98
C GLY A 194 -8.94 -18.76 8.58
N GLY A 195 -7.84 -19.01 7.98
CA GLY A 195 -7.72 -19.72 6.75
C GLY A 195 -7.63 -18.85 5.51
N GLU A 196 -7.88 -19.43 4.37
CA GLU A 196 -7.61 -18.93 3.03
C GLU A 196 -8.55 -17.80 2.53
N ARG A 197 -9.00 -16.93 3.41
CA ARG A 197 -9.89 -15.84 3.00
C ARG A 197 -9.09 -14.63 2.56
N PRO A 198 -9.54 -13.88 1.52
CA PRO A 198 -8.87 -12.69 1.07
C PRO A 198 -8.72 -11.69 2.21
N GLN A 199 -7.50 -11.17 2.36
CA GLN A 199 -7.25 -10.06 3.25
C GLN A 199 -7.29 -8.78 2.42
N TYR A 200 -8.20 -7.88 2.79
CA TYR A 200 -8.29 -6.57 2.16
C TYR A 200 -7.69 -5.52 3.07
N GLY A 201 -6.95 -4.58 2.50
CA GLY A 201 -6.54 -3.37 3.19
C GLY A 201 -7.74 -2.49 3.48
N GLY A 202 -8.28 -2.55 4.71
CA GLY A 202 -9.45 -1.77 5.10
C GLY A 202 -10.79 -2.43 4.70
N TRP A 203 -11.74 -1.65 4.26
CA TRP A 203 -13.15 -2.02 4.03
C TRP A 203 -13.42 -2.83 2.74
N GLY A 204 -12.54 -3.73 2.36
CA GLY A 204 -12.72 -4.57 1.18
C GLY A 204 -12.13 -3.97 -0.11
N GLY A 205 -11.21 -3.03 0.02
CA GLY A 205 -10.48 -2.43 -1.09
C GLY A 205 -9.45 -3.35 -1.72
N ALA A 206 -8.83 -2.88 -2.78
CA ALA A 206 -7.69 -3.52 -3.40
C ALA A 206 -6.52 -3.62 -2.40
N ARG A 207 -5.82 -4.74 -2.40
CA ARG A 207 -4.56 -4.86 -1.69
C ARG A 207 -3.44 -4.29 -2.55
N LEU A 208 -2.59 -3.48 -1.94
CA LEU A 208 -1.50 -2.82 -2.63
C LEU A 208 -0.29 -3.76 -2.70
N ASP A 209 0.30 -3.88 -3.88
CA ASP A 209 1.49 -4.68 -4.18
C ASP A 209 1.38 -6.18 -3.81
N ALA A 210 0.20 -6.65 -3.56
CA ALA A 210 -0.06 -8.05 -3.20
C ALA A 210 -1.45 -8.51 -3.68
N THR A 211 -1.62 -9.80 -3.82
CA THR A 211 -2.93 -10.41 -4.04
C THR A 211 -3.82 -10.22 -2.81
N PRO A 212 -5.16 -10.42 -2.92
CA PRO A 212 -6.05 -10.41 -1.77
C PRO A 212 -5.65 -11.40 -0.66
N TYR A 213 -4.86 -12.42 -1.01
CA TYR A 213 -4.36 -13.45 -0.08
C TYR A 213 -2.97 -13.16 0.48
N GLY A 214 -2.34 -12.02 0.11
CA GLY A 214 -1.03 -11.60 0.60
C GLY A 214 0.16 -12.15 -0.17
N GLN A 215 -0.05 -12.79 -1.30
CA GLN A 215 1.00 -13.28 -2.17
C GLN A 215 1.49 -12.17 -3.12
N ALA A 216 2.67 -12.32 -3.70
CA ALA A 216 3.16 -11.43 -4.75
C ALA A 216 2.22 -11.46 -5.97
N LEU A 217 2.04 -10.31 -6.62
CA LEU A 217 1.25 -10.20 -7.84
C LEU A 217 1.95 -10.92 -8.99
N SER A 218 1.23 -11.80 -9.69
CA SER A 218 1.78 -12.56 -10.81
C SER A 218 0.70 -12.91 -11.83
N VAL A 219 1.02 -12.81 -13.13
CA VAL A 219 0.15 -13.20 -14.24
C VAL A 219 0.95 -14.00 -15.24
N ALA A 220 0.58 -15.25 -15.47
CA ALA A 220 1.27 -16.17 -16.38
C ALA A 220 2.79 -16.23 -16.13
N GLY A 221 3.21 -16.25 -14.86
CA GLY A 221 4.60 -16.29 -14.43
C GLY A 221 5.32 -14.94 -14.45
N GLN A 222 4.69 -13.87 -14.94
CA GLN A 222 5.25 -12.52 -14.85
C GLN A 222 4.93 -11.90 -13.51
N HIS A 223 5.95 -11.57 -12.71
CA HIS A 223 5.81 -10.90 -11.42
C HIS A 223 5.70 -9.38 -11.56
N PHE A 224 4.96 -8.76 -10.64
CA PHE A 224 4.80 -7.30 -10.55
C PHE A 224 5.08 -6.83 -9.12
N ASP A 225 6.08 -5.96 -8.98
CA ASP A 225 6.47 -5.36 -7.68
C ASP A 225 5.56 -4.21 -7.26
N SER A 226 4.71 -3.75 -8.18
CA SER A 226 3.78 -2.65 -7.95
C SER A 226 2.45 -2.96 -8.58
N GLY A 227 1.36 -2.60 -7.90
CA GLY A 227 0.05 -2.80 -8.46
C GLY A 227 -1.06 -2.98 -7.43
N LEU A 228 -2.18 -3.49 -7.89
CA LEU A 228 -3.36 -3.76 -7.07
C LEU A 228 -3.79 -5.20 -7.28
N GLY A 229 -3.95 -5.95 -6.19
CA GLY A 229 -4.61 -7.26 -6.20
C GLY A 229 -6.01 -7.15 -5.61
N ILE A 230 -6.99 -7.64 -6.33
CA ILE A 230 -8.40 -7.64 -5.90
C ILE A 230 -9.10 -8.89 -6.44
N LEU A 231 -10.28 -9.21 -5.96
CA LEU A 231 -11.10 -10.27 -6.57
C LEU A 231 -11.81 -9.76 -7.83
N ALA A 232 -12.04 -10.65 -8.77
CA ALA A 232 -12.93 -10.37 -9.91
C ALA A 232 -14.33 -9.94 -9.43
N ASN A 233 -15.11 -9.36 -10.34
CA ASN A 233 -16.38 -8.69 -10.04
C ASN A 233 -16.21 -7.55 -9.02
N SER A 234 -15.13 -6.81 -9.20
CA SER A 234 -14.79 -5.64 -8.41
C SER A 234 -14.71 -4.37 -9.23
N ARG A 235 -14.79 -3.26 -8.52
CA ARG A 235 -14.57 -1.93 -9.06
C ARG A 235 -13.81 -1.11 -8.04
N VAL A 236 -12.79 -0.42 -8.51
CA VAL A 236 -11.94 0.44 -7.71
C VAL A 236 -11.99 1.85 -8.29
N GLU A 237 -12.25 2.83 -7.46
CA GLU A 237 -12.19 4.25 -7.80
C GLU A 237 -10.79 4.79 -7.54
N VAL A 238 -10.24 5.50 -8.52
CA VAL A 238 -8.95 6.16 -8.42
C VAL A 238 -9.11 7.65 -8.69
N ARG A 239 -8.81 8.46 -7.69
CA ARG A 239 -8.84 9.91 -7.83
C ARG A 239 -7.64 10.37 -8.66
N ASN A 240 -7.93 11.11 -9.74
CA ASN A 240 -6.93 11.68 -10.62
C ASN A 240 -6.79 13.20 -10.41
N ASP A 241 -5.65 13.62 -9.88
CA ASP A 241 -5.34 15.03 -9.62
C ASP A 241 -4.38 15.56 -10.70
N GLY A 242 -4.86 15.60 -11.94
CA GLY A 242 -4.17 16.24 -13.05
C GLY A 242 -3.10 15.40 -13.76
N PHE A 243 -3.13 14.09 -13.62
CA PHE A 243 -2.33 13.20 -14.47
C PHE A 243 -2.97 13.08 -15.85
N GLY A 244 -2.10 12.96 -16.88
CA GLY A 244 -2.55 12.90 -18.28
C GLY A 244 -2.77 11.48 -18.80
N ARG A 245 -2.17 10.46 -18.16
CA ARG A 245 -2.15 9.09 -18.66
C ARG A 245 -2.24 8.06 -17.53
N PHE A 246 -2.99 6.99 -17.75
CA PHE A 246 -3.01 5.81 -16.88
C PHE A 246 -2.50 4.60 -17.66
N VAL A 247 -1.59 3.85 -17.05
CA VAL A 247 -1.02 2.62 -17.62
C VAL A 247 -1.09 1.49 -16.60
N THR A 248 -1.33 0.26 -17.09
CA THR A 248 -1.34 -0.95 -16.25
C THR A 248 -1.19 -2.20 -17.12
N GLN A 249 -0.81 -3.30 -16.49
CA GLN A 249 -0.87 -4.64 -17.06
C GLN A 249 -1.91 -5.46 -16.29
N VAL A 250 -2.89 -6.02 -16.98
CA VAL A 250 -4.03 -6.70 -16.35
C VAL A 250 -4.03 -8.18 -16.68
N GLY A 251 -4.51 -8.98 -15.73
CA GLY A 251 -4.69 -10.41 -15.92
C GLY A 251 -5.31 -11.11 -14.73
N VAL A 252 -5.70 -12.35 -14.94
CA VAL A 252 -6.11 -13.25 -13.86
C VAL A 252 -4.84 -13.68 -13.14
N ASP A 253 -4.79 -13.48 -11.83
CA ASP A 253 -3.61 -13.76 -11.02
C ASP A 253 -3.29 -15.26 -10.98
N ASP A 254 -2.01 -15.62 -10.90
CA ASP A 254 -1.57 -17.03 -10.86
C ASP A 254 -2.04 -17.77 -9.61
N SER A 255 -2.39 -17.05 -8.55
CA SER A 255 -3.02 -17.61 -7.34
C SER A 255 -4.49 -18.00 -7.52
N ALA A 256 -5.08 -17.74 -8.72
CA ALA A 256 -6.45 -18.10 -9.04
C ALA A 256 -6.68 -19.62 -8.92
N ARG A 257 -7.70 -20.02 -8.17
CA ARG A 257 -8.03 -21.43 -7.93
C ARG A 257 -9.21 -21.93 -8.75
N ASN A 258 -10.17 -21.04 -8.99
CA ASN A 258 -11.41 -21.41 -9.68
C ASN A 258 -11.21 -21.54 -11.20
N ARG A 259 -10.48 -20.64 -11.83
CA ARG A 259 -10.04 -20.64 -13.24
C ARG A 259 -11.13 -20.94 -14.29
N ARG A 260 -12.39 -20.77 -13.94
CA ARG A 260 -13.51 -21.18 -14.82
C ARG A 260 -13.94 -20.10 -15.78
N SER A 261 -14.13 -18.91 -15.29
CA SER A 261 -14.68 -17.80 -16.06
C SER A 261 -13.59 -16.87 -16.57
N PRO A 262 -13.71 -16.37 -17.80
CA PRO A 262 -12.85 -15.31 -18.26
C PRO A 262 -13.18 -14.03 -17.53
N VAL A 263 -12.17 -13.20 -17.29
CA VAL A 263 -12.31 -11.86 -16.70
C VAL A 263 -12.07 -10.81 -17.78
N THR A 264 -12.92 -9.81 -17.85
CA THR A 264 -12.74 -8.62 -18.67
C THR A 264 -12.37 -7.44 -17.79
N PHE A 265 -11.32 -6.74 -18.14
CA PHE A 265 -10.85 -5.55 -17.46
C PHE A 265 -11.27 -4.32 -18.25
N ALA A 266 -11.76 -3.30 -17.55
CA ALA A 266 -12.15 -2.04 -18.18
C ALA A 266 -11.68 -0.85 -17.35
N VAL A 267 -11.28 0.21 -18.01
CA VAL A 267 -10.94 1.51 -17.42
C VAL A 267 -11.99 2.51 -17.89
N TYR A 268 -12.64 3.15 -16.92
CA TYR A 268 -13.57 4.25 -17.17
C TYR A 268 -12.98 5.56 -16.65
N GLY A 269 -13.36 6.66 -17.25
CA GLY A 269 -13.04 8.01 -16.80
C GLY A 269 -14.29 8.87 -16.76
N ASP A 270 -14.64 9.40 -15.60
CA ASP A 270 -15.86 10.16 -15.37
C ASP A 270 -17.11 9.50 -16.00
N GLY A 271 -17.25 8.18 -15.81
CA GLY A 271 -18.35 7.36 -16.30
C GLY A 271 -18.28 6.94 -17.79
N LYS A 272 -17.22 7.30 -18.52
CA LYS A 272 -17.03 6.90 -19.93
C LYS A 272 -16.00 5.79 -20.05
N LEU A 273 -16.29 4.78 -20.85
CA LEU A 273 -15.32 3.71 -21.14
C LEU A 273 -14.14 4.28 -21.94
N LEU A 274 -12.92 4.12 -21.40
CA LEU A 274 -11.67 4.54 -22.02
C LEU A 274 -10.93 3.36 -22.68
N ALA A 275 -10.89 2.21 -22.00
CA ALA A 275 -10.30 0.99 -22.55
C ALA A 275 -10.96 -0.25 -21.96
N ARG A 276 -10.86 -1.36 -22.71
CA ARG A 276 -11.32 -2.68 -22.29
C ARG A 276 -10.36 -3.75 -22.81
N SER A 277 -10.05 -4.74 -21.98
CA SER A 277 -9.30 -5.93 -22.39
C SER A 277 -10.17 -6.87 -23.21
N LYS A 278 -9.55 -7.80 -23.94
CA LYS A 278 -10.25 -9.05 -24.30
C LYS A 278 -10.64 -9.81 -23.03
N PRO A 279 -11.61 -10.76 -23.10
CA PRO A 279 -11.82 -11.70 -21.99
C PRO A 279 -10.54 -12.53 -21.78
N MET A 280 -10.05 -12.56 -20.54
CA MET A 280 -8.76 -13.18 -20.16
C MET A 280 -8.99 -14.33 -19.18
N ARG A 281 -8.25 -15.41 -19.33
CA ARG A 281 -8.28 -16.57 -18.46
C ARG A 281 -7.00 -16.70 -17.65
N ALA A 282 -7.05 -17.45 -16.56
CA ALA A 282 -5.87 -17.82 -15.79
C ALA A 282 -4.83 -18.52 -16.68
N GLY A 283 -3.56 -18.11 -16.58
CA GLY A 283 -2.45 -18.59 -17.40
C GLY A 283 -2.27 -17.88 -18.74
N GLU A 284 -3.15 -16.95 -19.12
CA GLU A 284 -2.92 -16.07 -20.26
C GLU A 284 -2.00 -14.90 -19.87
N ALA A 285 -1.12 -14.52 -20.79
CA ALA A 285 -0.20 -13.41 -20.60
C ALA A 285 -0.95 -12.10 -20.31
N ALA A 286 -0.37 -11.28 -19.44
CA ALA A 286 -0.92 -9.98 -19.08
C ALA A 286 -1.15 -9.10 -20.29
N GLN A 287 -2.26 -8.36 -20.32
CA GLN A 287 -2.57 -7.38 -21.35
C GLN A 287 -2.28 -5.97 -20.84
N ARG A 288 -1.53 -5.19 -21.62
CA ARG A 288 -1.31 -3.77 -21.34
C ARG A 288 -2.56 -2.96 -21.68
N LEU A 289 -3.00 -2.13 -20.74
CA LEU A 289 -3.96 -1.05 -20.94
C LEU A 289 -3.23 0.28 -20.76
N ASP A 290 -3.49 1.23 -21.68
CA ASP A 290 -2.75 2.49 -21.75
C ASP A 290 -3.70 3.54 -22.32
N VAL A 291 -4.13 4.48 -21.45
CA VAL A 291 -5.21 5.40 -21.80
C VAL A 291 -4.88 6.83 -21.39
N SER A 292 -5.36 7.80 -22.19
CA SER A 292 -5.38 9.19 -21.79
C SER A 292 -6.44 9.41 -20.71
N VAL A 293 -6.03 10.05 -19.62
CA VAL A 293 -6.91 10.47 -18.51
C VAL A 293 -6.82 11.98 -18.28
N ALA A 294 -6.35 12.73 -19.28
CA ALA A 294 -6.28 14.19 -19.21
C ALA A 294 -7.68 14.78 -19.02
N GLY A 295 -7.83 15.64 -18.01
CA GLY A 295 -9.13 16.25 -17.66
C GLY A 295 -10.12 15.34 -16.93
N ILE A 296 -9.84 14.05 -16.78
CA ILE A 296 -10.63 13.12 -15.98
C ILE A 296 -10.36 13.35 -14.50
N ARG A 297 -11.37 13.34 -13.68
CA ARG A 297 -11.27 13.47 -12.21
C ARG A 297 -11.32 12.14 -11.50
N LEU A 298 -12.16 11.22 -11.97
CA LEU A 298 -12.36 9.91 -11.40
C LEU A 298 -12.09 8.85 -12.45
N ILE A 299 -11.13 7.96 -12.16
CA ILE A 299 -10.84 6.77 -12.96
C ILE A 299 -11.45 5.59 -12.21
N GLU A 300 -12.09 4.68 -12.95
CA GLU A 300 -12.66 3.47 -12.38
C GLU A 300 -12.04 2.25 -13.05
N LEU A 301 -11.49 1.36 -12.24
CA LEU A 301 -10.89 0.10 -12.65
C LEU A 301 -11.88 -1.02 -12.36
N VAL A 302 -12.37 -1.67 -13.40
CA VAL A 302 -13.43 -2.67 -13.31
C VAL A 302 -12.92 -4.01 -13.81
N ALA A 303 -13.07 -5.06 -13.02
CA ALA A 303 -12.79 -6.44 -13.41
C ALA A 303 -14.08 -7.27 -13.31
N ARG A 304 -14.53 -7.86 -14.43
CA ARG A 304 -15.81 -8.57 -14.51
C ARG A 304 -15.68 -9.98 -15.05
N THR A 305 -16.47 -10.89 -14.50
CA THR A 305 -16.82 -12.19 -15.11
C THR A 305 -18.19 -12.13 -15.75
N PRO A 306 -18.51 -13.01 -16.74
CA PRO A 306 -19.83 -13.04 -17.39
C PRO A 306 -21.00 -13.38 -16.47
N ALA A 307 -20.72 -14.10 -15.37
CA ALA A 307 -21.71 -14.49 -14.37
C ALA A 307 -21.20 -14.21 -12.96
N ALA A 308 -22.13 -14.05 -12.02
CA ALA A 308 -21.77 -13.98 -10.61
C ALA A 308 -21.16 -15.31 -10.17
N GLU A 309 -19.98 -15.24 -9.59
CA GLU A 309 -19.30 -16.37 -9.02
C GLU A 309 -19.31 -16.28 -7.49
N ARG A 310 -19.58 -17.43 -6.85
CA ARG A 310 -19.55 -17.51 -5.38
C ARG A 310 -18.14 -17.28 -4.82
N PHE A 311 -17.13 -17.66 -5.60
CA PHE A 311 -15.72 -17.52 -5.27
C PHE A 311 -14.99 -16.92 -6.48
N PRO A 312 -15.03 -15.60 -6.65
CA PRO A 312 -14.34 -14.96 -7.75
C PRO A 312 -12.81 -15.13 -7.63
N ASP A 313 -12.16 -15.30 -8.77
CA ASP A 313 -10.71 -15.42 -8.83
C ASP A 313 -10.02 -14.09 -8.50
N PRO A 314 -8.82 -14.11 -7.89
CA PRO A 314 -7.99 -12.94 -7.76
C PRO A 314 -7.52 -12.45 -9.13
N VAL A 315 -7.46 -11.15 -9.26
CA VAL A 315 -7.01 -10.45 -10.46
C VAL A 315 -5.95 -9.42 -10.11
N THR A 316 -5.07 -9.18 -11.06
CA THR A 316 -3.94 -8.26 -10.90
C THR A 316 -4.07 -7.08 -11.86
N TRP A 317 -3.91 -5.87 -11.32
CA TRP A 317 -3.62 -4.63 -12.03
C TRP A 317 -2.14 -4.30 -11.79
N GLY A 318 -1.25 -4.99 -12.53
CA GLY A 318 0.20 -4.87 -12.38
C GLY A 318 0.72 -3.55 -12.92
N GLU A 319 1.71 -2.99 -12.25
CA GLU A 319 2.34 -1.70 -12.58
C GLU A 319 1.33 -0.58 -12.85
N ALA A 320 0.21 -0.60 -12.14
CA ALA A 320 -0.83 0.41 -12.27
C ALA A 320 -0.30 1.79 -11.88
N ALA A 321 -0.17 2.68 -12.86
CA ALA A 321 0.52 3.96 -12.70
C ALA A 321 -0.22 5.13 -13.37
N LEU A 322 -0.15 6.28 -12.71
CA LEU A 322 -0.56 7.58 -13.24
C LEU A 322 0.69 8.33 -13.70
N LEU A 323 0.68 8.85 -14.93
CA LEU A 323 1.78 9.58 -15.56
C LEU A 323 1.33 11.00 -15.93
N ARG A 324 2.25 11.98 -15.82
CA ARG A 324 2.02 13.37 -16.24
C ARG A 324 2.27 13.56 -17.73
#